data_f9d07b719846868cd13491b862aca6dd
#
_entry.id   f9d07b719846868cd13491b862aca6dd
#
_cell.length_a   1.000
_cell.length_b   1.000
_cell.length_c   1.000
_cell.angle_alpha   90.00
_cell.angle_beta   90.00
_cell.angle_gamma   90.00
#
_symmetry.space_group_name_H-M   'P 1'
#
loop_
_entity.id
_entity.type
_entity.pdbx_description
1 polymer ?
#
loop_
_entity_poly.entity_id
_entity_poly.type
_entity_poly.pdbx_seq_one_letter_code
_entity_poly.pdbx_strand_id
1 'polypeptide(L)'
;NLSAAKNCAVPPWHISMMNDLERNNAYLEALSLAITSKDLVLEIGTGSGLLAMMSVKAGAKEVITCEASKTIAGKAKEIIAENGYANKIKVINKKSTDLLVGEDLPGKADIIISEILSSEFVGEGVQSTIIDANKRLLAKNGKMLPESGDIRIALIGDSKELRETIYVEEINGFDLSKFNSILGNKFALTLKTKPNLLSKTQVAFKFELCGLNIPHKKERILSLKANKDGLCYG
;
A
#
# COMPACT_ATOMS: atom_id res chain seq x y z
N ASN A 1 3.92 33.09 5.11
CA ASN A 1 4.86 32.81 3.99
C ASN A 1 4.38 31.61 3.18
N LEU A 2 3.51 31.89 2.19
CA LEU A 2 2.94 30.89 1.25
C LEU A 2 3.88 30.60 0.06
N SER A 3 5.12 31.07 0.07
CA SER A 3 6.07 30.86 -1.04
C SER A 3 6.84 29.54 -0.99
N ALA A 4 6.74 28.76 0.11
CA ALA A 4 7.44 27.47 0.27
C ALA A 4 6.66 26.26 -0.31
N ALA A 5 5.46 26.47 -0.84
CA ALA A 5 4.58 25.37 -1.33
C ALA A 5 4.94 24.88 -2.75
N LYS A 6 6.05 25.29 -3.34
CA LYS A 6 6.33 25.05 -4.77
C LYS A 6 6.99 23.72 -5.13
N ASN A 7 7.36 22.86 -4.16
CA ASN A 7 7.91 21.54 -4.45
C ASN A 7 7.46 20.49 -3.42
N CYS A 8 6.15 20.25 -3.32
CA CYS A 8 5.67 19.10 -2.57
C CYS A 8 6.06 17.83 -3.35
N ALA A 9 7.12 17.16 -2.92
CA ALA A 9 7.66 15.97 -3.58
C ALA A 9 6.82 14.71 -3.31
N VAL A 10 5.91 14.77 -2.32
CA VAL A 10 5.03 13.67 -1.92
C VAL A 10 3.59 14.13 -1.73
N PRO A 11 2.61 13.34 -2.17
CA PRO A 11 1.20 13.61 -1.87
C PRO A 11 0.91 13.60 -0.37
N PRO A 12 -0.07 14.43 0.11
CA PRO A 12 -0.39 14.53 1.54
C PRO A 12 -0.80 13.21 2.22
N TRP A 13 -1.32 12.25 1.46
CA TRP A 13 -1.73 10.95 2.01
C TRP A 13 -0.56 10.14 2.59
N HIS A 14 0.70 10.41 2.21
CA HIS A 14 1.87 9.80 2.84
C HIS A 14 1.93 10.09 4.35
N ILE A 15 1.53 11.29 4.77
CA ILE A 15 1.53 11.66 6.19
C ILE A 15 0.50 10.85 6.97
N SER A 16 -0.73 10.73 6.44
CA SER A 16 -1.78 9.93 7.10
C SER A 16 -1.42 8.45 7.15
N MET A 17 -0.78 7.92 6.10
CA MET A 17 -0.28 6.54 6.06
C MET A 17 0.83 6.29 7.10
N MET A 18 1.78 7.21 7.25
CA MET A 18 2.84 7.09 8.26
C MET A 18 2.29 7.18 9.69
N ASN A 19 1.20 7.93 9.91
CA ASN A 19 0.52 8.06 11.19
C ASN A 19 -0.48 6.93 11.49
N ASP A 20 -0.68 6.00 10.58
CA ASP A 20 -1.55 4.83 10.79
C ASP A 20 -0.85 3.81 11.69
N LEU A 21 -1.12 3.92 12.99
CA LEU A 21 -0.51 3.06 14.01
C LEU A 21 -0.96 1.60 13.88
N GLU A 22 -2.20 1.34 13.47
CA GLU A 22 -2.70 -0.02 13.27
C GLU A 22 -1.93 -0.73 12.16
N ARG A 23 -1.80 -0.07 11.00
CA ARG A 23 -0.99 -0.53 9.88
C ARG A 23 0.48 -0.74 10.30
N ASN A 24 1.08 0.23 10.95
CA ASN A 24 2.49 0.17 11.34
C ASN A 24 2.77 -0.94 12.36
N ASN A 25 1.88 -1.15 13.32
CA ASN A 25 1.99 -2.24 14.29
C ASN A 25 1.83 -3.61 13.62
N ALA A 26 0.91 -3.76 12.67
CA ALA A 26 0.76 -5.00 11.91
C ALA A 26 2.04 -5.34 11.12
N TYR A 27 2.68 -4.34 10.48
CA TYR A 27 3.98 -4.56 9.84
C TYR A 27 5.06 -4.92 10.85
N LEU A 28 5.17 -4.22 11.96
CA LEU A 28 6.18 -4.50 12.98
C LEU A 28 6.05 -5.92 13.53
N GLU A 29 4.84 -6.37 13.79
CA GLU A 29 4.54 -7.74 14.24
C GLU A 29 4.94 -8.77 13.17
N ALA A 30 4.49 -8.57 11.92
CA ALA A 30 4.81 -9.47 10.82
C ALA A 30 6.33 -9.58 10.58
N LEU A 31 7.06 -8.45 10.63
CA LEU A 31 8.50 -8.42 10.49
C LEU A 31 9.19 -9.15 11.65
N SER A 32 8.73 -8.95 12.89
CA SER A 32 9.27 -9.61 14.08
C SER A 32 9.10 -11.12 14.06
N LEU A 33 8.02 -11.61 13.43
CA LEU A 33 7.76 -13.04 13.26
C LEU A 33 8.54 -13.66 12.09
N ALA A 34 8.83 -12.88 11.06
CA ALA A 34 9.42 -13.40 9.82
C ALA A 34 10.95 -13.31 9.76
N ILE A 35 11.53 -12.26 10.35
CA ILE A 35 12.95 -11.92 10.23
C ILE A 35 13.80 -12.65 11.27
N THR A 36 14.95 -13.13 10.83
CA THR A 36 16.01 -13.68 11.69
C THR A 36 17.32 -12.91 11.51
N SER A 37 18.28 -13.10 12.43
CA SER A 37 19.60 -12.46 12.36
C SER A 37 20.49 -12.93 11.20
N LYS A 38 19.99 -13.83 10.36
CA LYS A 38 20.72 -14.33 9.18
C LYS A 38 20.19 -13.70 7.87
N ASP A 39 19.00 -13.08 7.91
CA ASP A 39 18.28 -12.68 6.72
C ASP A 39 18.82 -11.40 6.10
N LEU A 40 19.00 -11.41 4.79
CA LEU A 40 19.11 -10.25 3.93
C LEU A 40 17.69 -9.79 3.58
N VAL A 41 17.34 -8.59 3.97
CA VAL A 41 16.04 -7.99 3.70
C VAL A 41 16.14 -6.96 2.59
N LEU A 42 15.27 -7.05 1.59
CA LEU A 42 15.07 -6.02 0.56
C LEU A 42 13.72 -5.36 0.76
N GLU A 43 13.70 -4.03 0.92
CA GLU A 43 12.47 -3.25 0.86
C GLU A 43 12.33 -2.59 -0.51
N ILE A 44 11.15 -2.72 -1.13
CA ILE A 44 10.80 -2.06 -2.39
C ILE A 44 9.83 -0.92 -2.10
N GLY A 45 10.28 0.31 -2.36
CA GLY A 45 9.57 1.53 -2.02
C GLY A 45 9.92 2.04 -0.62
N THR A 46 11.13 2.60 -0.48
CA THR A 46 11.67 3.08 0.81
C THR A 46 10.75 4.07 1.54
N GLY A 47 10.11 4.99 0.80
CA GLY A 47 9.34 6.06 1.41
C GLY A 47 10.13 6.82 2.47
N SER A 48 9.68 6.79 3.72
CA SER A 48 10.38 7.41 4.86
C SER A 48 11.52 6.55 5.45
N GLY A 49 11.68 5.29 5.01
CA GLY A 49 12.59 4.31 5.61
C GLY A 49 12.04 3.60 6.85
N LEU A 50 10.75 3.78 7.16
CA LEU A 50 10.13 3.24 8.36
C LEU A 50 10.21 1.71 8.43
N LEU A 51 9.80 1.01 7.35
CA LEU A 51 9.80 -0.46 7.32
C LEU A 51 11.23 -1.02 7.29
N ALA A 52 12.19 -0.33 6.65
CA ALA A 52 13.60 -0.69 6.71
C ALA A 52 14.12 -0.63 8.15
N MET A 53 13.84 0.45 8.89
CA MET A 53 14.25 0.59 10.30
C MET A 53 13.54 -0.44 11.20
N MET A 54 12.26 -0.72 10.96
CA MET A 54 11.52 -1.79 11.65
C MET A 54 12.16 -3.16 11.39
N SER A 55 12.66 -3.41 10.18
CA SER A 55 13.34 -4.66 9.83
C SER A 55 14.64 -4.85 10.59
N VAL A 56 15.44 -3.79 10.74
CA VAL A 56 16.65 -3.83 11.59
C VAL A 56 16.26 -4.08 13.05
N LYS A 57 15.21 -3.41 13.54
CA LYS A 57 14.71 -3.63 14.91
C LYS A 57 14.19 -5.05 15.13
N ALA A 58 13.62 -5.69 14.09
CA ALA A 58 13.22 -7.09 14.11
C ALA A 58 14.39 -8.07 14.05
N GLY A 59 15.61 -7.58 13.83
CA GLY A 59 16.84 -8.39 13.91
C GLY A 59 17.48 -8.74 12.56
N ALA A 60 17.08 -8.11 11.46
CA ALA A 60 17.67 -8.36 10.14
C ALA A 60 19.21 -8.22 10.17
N LYS A 61 19.90 -9.13 9.48
CA LYS A 61 21.35 -9.08 9.31
C LYS A 61 21.78 -7.82 8.55
N GLU A 62 21.11 -7.55 7.47
CA GLU A 62 21.32 -6.40 6.59
C GLU A 62 20.00 -6.02 5.93
N VAL A 63 19.76 -4.73 5.76
CA VAL A 63 18.59 -4.22 5.05
C VAL A 63 19.05 -3.36 3.88
N ILE A 64 18.56 -3.70 2.69
CA ILE A 64 18.70 -2.90 1.50
C ILE A 64 17.32 -2.40 1.12
N THR A 65 17.22 -1.14 0.79
CA THR A 65 15.94 -0.55 0.37
C THR A 65 16.12 0.28 -0.89
N CYS A 66 15.14 0.25 -1.79
CA CYS A 66 15.20 1.00 -3.05
C CYS A 66 14.02 1.96 -3.20
N GLU A 67 14.32 3.13 -3.76
CA GLU A 67 13.39 4.20 -4.01
C GLU A 67 13.64 4.86 -5.37
N ALA A 68 12.61 4.93 -6.19
CA ALA A 68 12.73 5.51 -7.54
C ALA A 68 12.89 7.05 -7.51
N SER A 69 12.22 7.71 -6.57
CA SER A 69 12.32 9.17 -6.40
C SER A 69 13.61 9.55 -5.70
N LYS A 70 14.46 10.31 -6.39
CA LYS A 70 15.72 10.83 -5.82
C LYS A 70 15.49 11.68 -4.57
N THR A 71 14.44 12.48 -4.56
CA THR A 71 14.09 13.36 -3.42
C THR A 71 13.70 12.52 -2.20
N ILE A 72 12.84 11.51 -2.39
CA ILE A 72 12.38 10.64 -1.31
C ILE A 72 13.55 9.78 -0.80
N ALA A 73 14.35 9.19 -1.70
CA ALA A 73 15.53 8.42 -1.32
C ALA A 73 16.54 9.25 -0.52
N GLY A 74 16.75 10.52 -0.89
CA GLY A 74 17.60 11.44 -0.13
C GLY A 74 17.05 11.68 1.27
N LYS A 75 15.74 11.93 1.40
CA LYS A 75 15.11 12.16 2.69
C LYS A 75 15.09 10.91 3.57
N ALA A 76 14.88 9.73 2.99
CA ALA A 76 14.99 8.46 3.70
C ALA A 76 16.39 8.25 4.31
N LYS A 77 17.45 8.57 3.56
CA LYS A 77 18.85 8.50 4.07
C LYS A 77 19.06 9.39 5.29
N GLU A 78 18.55 10.63 5.26
CA GLU A 78 18.63 11.55 6.40
C GLU A 78 17.89 10.98 7.62
N ILE A 79 16.63 10.54 7.45
CA ILE A 79 15.81 9.96 8.53
C ILE A 79 16.49 8.72 9.14
N ILE A 80 16.97 7.80 8.30
CA ILE A 80 17.66 6.57 8.73
C ILE A 80 18.92 6.90 9.52
N ALA A 81 19.70 7.90 9.09
CA ALA A 81 20.90 8.35 9.79
C ALA A 81 20.59 9.00 11.14
N GLU A 82 19.59 9.89 11.20
CA GLU A 82 19.14 10.53 12.43
C GLU A 82 18.64 9.53 13.47
N ASN A 83 18.09 8.39 13.04
CA ASN A 83 17.65 7.29 13.90
C ASN A 83 18.79 6.28 14.23
N GLY A 84 20.02 6.51 13.77
CA GLY A 84 21.18 5.68 14.11
C GLY A 84 21.31 4.38 13.32
N TYR A 85 20.62 4.23 12.19
CA TYR A 85 20.60 3.00 11.39
C TYR A 85 21.44 3.06 10.10
N ALA A 86 22.20 4.14 9.86
CA ALA A 86 22.96 4.35 8.61
C ALA A 86 23.94 3.22 8.28
N ASN A 87 24.46 2.53 9.28
CA ASN A 87 25.40 1.41 9.12
C ASN A 87 24.72 0.04 8.93
N LYS A 88 23.40 -0.02 9.02
CA LYS A 88 22.59 -1.25 8.89
C LYS A 88 21.69 -1.24 7.67
N ILE A 89 21.40 -0.06 7.12
CA ILE A 89 20.45 0.13 6.04
C ILE A 89 21.12 0.84 4.86
N LYS A 90 21.13 0.19 3.70
CA LYS A 90 21.60 0.75 2.44
C LYS A 90 20.43 1.22 1.60
N VAL A 91 20.31 2.54 1.37
CA VAL A 91 19.27 3.12 0.50
C VAL A 91 19.82 3.31 -0.91
N ILE A 92 19.19 2.70 -1.90
CA ILE A 92 19.55 2.75 -3.31
C ILE A 92 18.50 3.57 -4.06
N ASN A 93 18.93 4.63 -4.75
CA ASN A 93 18.03 5.39 -5.61
C ASN A 93 17.95 4.74 -7.00
N LYS A 94 17.14 3.70 -7.10
CA LYS A 94 16.79 2.96 -8.32
C LYS A 94 15.37 2.43 -8.22
N LYS A 95 14.75 2.11 -9.36
CA LYS A 95 13.59 1.23 -9.38
C LYS A 95 14.04 -0.19 -9.03
N SER A 96 13.18 -0.99 -8.40
CA SER A 96 13.50 -2.38 -8.08
C SER A 96 13.81 -3.22 -9.32
N THR A 97 13.19 -2.89 -10.46
CA THR A 97 13.45 -3.51 -11.77
C THR A 97 14.86 -3.28 -12.30
N ASP A 98 15.55 -2.25 -11.82
CA ASP A 98 16.91 -1.87 -12.23
C ASP A 98 17.99 -2.36 -11.25
N LEU A 99 17.59 -3.02 -10.15
CA LEU A 99 18.53 -3.59 -9.19
C LEU A 99 19.22 -4.83 -9.78
N LEU A 100 20.51 -4.97 -9.48
CA LEU A 100 21.34 -6.09 -9.91
C LEU A 100 21.84 -6.86 -8.70
N VAL A 101 21.55 -8.17 -8.70
CA VAL A 101 22.13 -9.10 -7.70
C VAL A 101 23.62 -9.28 -8.02
N GLY A 102 24.47 -9.14 -7.01
CA GLY A 102 25.93 -9.12 -7.15
C GLY A 102 26.54 -7.72 -7.17
N GLU A 103 25.75 -6.67 -7.46
CA GLU A 103 26.20 -5.27 -7.46
C GLU A 103 25.47 -4.45 -6.40
N ASP A 104 24.16 -4.36 -6.53
CA ASP A 104 23.29 -3.60 -5.62
C ASP A 104 22.99 -4.39 -4.34
N LEU A 105 22.72 -5.69 -4.51
CA LEU A 105 22.50 -6.66 -3.44
C LEU A 105 23.65 -7.69 -3.44
N PRO A 106 24.16 -8.12 -2.27
CA PRO A 106 25.21 -9.14 -2.20
C PRO A 106 24.72 -10.52 -2.64
N GLY A 107 23.42 -10.74 -2.67
CA GLY A 107 22.74 -11.96 -3.08
C GLY A 107 21.25 -11.72 -3.24
N LYS A 108 20.48 -12.75 -3.53
CA LYS A 108 19.02 -12.67 -3.50
C LYS A 108 18.56 -12.52 -2.06
N ALA A 109 17.51 -11.69 -1.86
CA ALA A 109 16.95 -11.42 -0.54
C ALA A 109 16.20 -12.63 0.04
N ASP A 110 16.39 -12.89 1.31
CA ASP A 110 15.64 -13.91 2.04
C ASP A 110 14.21 -13.44 2.31
N ILE A 111 14.06 -12.14 2.52
CA ILE A 111 12.75 -11.48 2.71
C ILE A 111 12.67 -10.24 1.83
N ILE A 112 11.59 -10.12 1.08
CA ILE A 112 11.22 -8.88 0.38
C ILE A 112 10.02 -8.26 1.08
N ILE A 113 10.14 -6.98 1.42
CA ILE A 113 9.06 -6.16 1.96
C ILE A 113 8.63 -5.17 0.90
N SER A 114 7.33 -5.01 0.70
CA SER A 114 6.82 -4.06 -0.28
C SER A 114 5.49 -3.50 0.16
N GLU A 115 5.42 -2.18 0.36
CA GLU A 115 4.17 -1.45 0.60
C GLU A 115 3.98 -0.40 -0.51
N ILE A 116 3.85 -0.89 -1.74
CA ILE A 116 3.58 -0.12 -2.96
C ILE A 116 2.17 -0.39 -3.48
N LEU A 117 1.32 -1.00 -2.65
CA LEU A 117 -0.03 -1.39 -3.00
C LEU A 117 -0.90 -0.13 -3.17
N SER A 118 -1.62 -0.04 -4.28
CA SER A 118 -2.60 1.02 -4.48
C SER A 118 -3.89 0.75 -3.71
N SER A 119 -4.79 1.73 -3.64
CA SER A 119 -6.14 1.55 -3.09
C SER A 119 -6.95 0.44 -3.79
N GLU A 120 -6.56 0.09 -5.00
CA GLU A 120 -7.12 -1.01 -5.81
C GLU A 120 -6.30 -2.30 -5.70
N PHE A 121 -5.36 -2.34 -4.79
CA PHE A 121 -4.41 -3.41 -4.48
C PHE A 121 -3.40 -3.69 -5.60
N VAL A 122 -3.82 -3.83 -6.85
CA VAL A 122 -2.97 -4.24 -8.00
C VAL A 122 -2.78 -3.15 -9.06
N GLY A 123 -3.13 -1.90 -8.75
CA GLY A 123 -2.93 -0.75 -9.66
C GLY A 123 -1.46 -0.34 -9.79
N GLU A 124 -1.20 0.64 -10.67
CA GLU A 124 0.07 1.39 -10.77
C GLU A 124 1.35 0.57 -11.00
N GLY A 125 1.25 -0.59 -11.65
CA GLY A 125 2.41 -1.43 -11.97
C GLY A 125 2.90 -2.31 -10.80
N VAL A 126 2.16 -2.37 -9.69
CA VAL A 126 2.47 -3.24 -8.54
C VAL A 126 2.69 -4.68 -8.99
N GLN A 127 1.78 -5.20 -9.81
CA GLN A 127 1.84 -6.58 -10.28
C GLN A 127 3.13 -6.92 -11.02
N SER A 128 3.54 -6.09 -11.97
CA SER A 128 4.80 -6.30 -12.72
C SER A 128 6.02 -6.21 -11.81
N THR A 129 6.00 -5.27 -10.85
CA THR A 129 7.06 -5.12 -9.85
C THR A 129 7.19 -6.36 -8.96
N ILE A 130 6.07 -6.89 -8.48
CA ILE A 130 6.06 -8.09 -7.62
C ILE A 130 6.49 -9.35 -8.39
N ILE A 131 6.04 -9.52 -9.64
CA ILE A 131 6.48 -10.64 -10.49
C ILE A 131 7.98 -10.57 -10.74
N ASP A 132 8.50 -9.39 -11.09
CA ASP A 132 9.92 -9.17 -11.30
C ASP A 132 10.74 -9.46 -10.04
N ALA A 133 10.32 -8.94 -8.90
CA ALA A 133 10.97 -9.15 -7.61
C ALA A 133 11.04 -10.65 -7.24
N ASN A 134 9.94 -11.38 -7.37
CA ASN A 134 9.91 -12.84 -7.14
C ASN A 134 10.91 -13.59 -8.03
N LYS A 135 11.01 -13.22 -9.31
CA LYS A 135 11.85 -13.89 -10.29
C LYS A 135 13.35 -13.61 -10.07
N ARG A 136 13.69 -12.34 -9.87
CA ARG A 136 15.08 -11.89 -9.90
C ARG A 136 15.70 -11.67 -8.54
N LEU A 137 14.92 -11.12 -7.59
CA LEU A 137 15.46 -10.58 -6.34
C LEU A 137 15.21 -11.47 -5.13
N LEU A 138 14.13 -12.29 -5.14
CA LEU A 138 13.77 -13.18 -4.04
C LEU A 138 14.57 -14.50 -4.11
N ALA A 139 15.09 -14.97 -2.99
CA ALA A 139 15.73 -16.29 -2.85
C ALA A 139 14.68 -17.41 -3.05
N LYS A 140 15.15 -18.63 -3.37
CA LYS A 140 14.28 -19.78 -3.69
C LYS A 140 13.25 -20.11 -2.60
N ASN A 141 13.64 -19.95 -1.34
CA ASN A 141 12.76 -20.18 -0.18
C ASN A 141 12.47 -18.86 0.57
N GLY A 142 12.65 -17.74 -0.12
CA GLY A 142 12.41 -16.42 0.46
C GLY A 142 10.93 -16.14 0.66
N LYS A 143 10.64 -15.16 1.50
CA LYS A 143 9.30 -14.70 1.83
C LYS A 143 9.05 -13.30 1.30
N MET A 144 7.80 -13.01 1.00
CA MET A 144 7.36 -11.65 0.67
C MET A 144 6.39 -11.16 1.74
N LEU A 145 6.53 -9.90 2.15
CA LEU A 145 5.63 -9.24 3.09
C LEU A 145 5.05 -7.95 2.45
N PRO A 146 3.71 -7.86 2.33
CA PRO A 146 2.72 -8.89 2.69
C PRO A 146 2.81 -10.11 1.78
N GLU A 147 2.41 -11.28 2.31
CA GLU A 147 2.41 -12.53 1.55
C GLU A 147 1.23 -12.63 0.59
N SER A 148 0.11 -12.08 0.97
CA SER A 148 -1.13 -12.09 0.18
C SER A 148 -2.02 -10.90 0.50
N GLY A 149 -3.06 -10.70 -0.32
CA GLY A 149 -4.11 -9.73 -0.04
C GLY A 149 -5.39 -10.05 -0.79
N ASP A 150 -6.49 -9.51 -0.29
CA ASP A 150 -7.83 -9.73 -0.82
C ASP A 150 -8.45 -8.42 -1.30
N ILE A 151 -9.13 -8.48 -2.47
CA ILE A 151 -10.14 -7.50 -2.84
C ILE A 151 -11.48 -8.03 -2.36
N ARG A 152 -12.16 -7.25 -1.53
CA ARG A 152 -13.46 -7.61 -0.95
C ARG A 152 -14.54 -6.68 -1.46
N ILE A 153 -15.74 -7.22 -1.61
CA ILE A 153 -16.93 -6.49 -2.04
C ILE A 153 -18.10 -6.71 -1.08
N ALA A 154 -18.94 -5.69 -0.98
CA ALA A 154 -20.20 -5.74 -0.23
C ALA A 154 -21.19 -4.75 -0.85
N LEU A 155 -22.49 -4.95 -0.65
CA LEU A 155 -23.51 -3.95 -0.97
C LEU A 155 -23.51 -2.85 0.09
N ILE A 156 -23.40 -1.61 -0.35
CA ILE A 156 -23.41 -0.42 0.51
C ILE A 156 -24.77 0.23 0.44
N GLY A 157 -25.39 0.39 1.60
CA GLY A 157 -26.66 1.04 1.76
C GLY A 157 -26.54 2.51 2.09
N ASP A 158 -27.68 3.15 2.16
CA ASP A 158 -27.82 4.55 2.51
C ASP A 158 -27.33 4.85 3.93
N SER A 159 -26.63 5.95 4.09
CA SER A 159 -26.34 6.59 5.37
C SER A 159 -26.23 8.10 5.18
N LYS A 160 -26.43 8.87 6.24
CA LYS A 160 -26.31 10.32 6.20
C LYS A 160 -24.90 10.74 5.76
N GLU A 161 -23.88 10.11 6.34
CA GLU A 161 -22.47 10.38 6.05
C GLU A 161 -22.11 10.07 4.59
N LEU A 162 -22.69 9.01 4.04
CA LEU A 162 -22.51 8.68 2.63
C LEU A 162 -23.13 9.74 1.74
N ARG A 163 -24.40 10.11 1.99
CA ARG A 163 -25.09 11.14 1.21
C ARG A 163 -24.36 12.48 1.22
N GLU A 164 -23.95 12.94 2.40
CA GLU A 164 -23.18 14.20 2.53
C GLU A 164 -21.83 14.15 1.81
N THR A 165 -21.31 12.96 1.54
CA THR A 165 -20.03 12.78 0.82
C THR A 165 -20.19 12.73 -0.70
N ILE A 166 -21.29 12.15 -1.18
CA ILE A 166 -21.45 11.82 -2.61
C ILE A 166 -22.58 12.58 -3.30
N TYR A 167 -23.46 13.27 -2.57
CA TYR A 167 -24.55 14.05 -3.13
C TYR A 167 -24.57 15.47 -2.58
N VAL A 168 -25.11 16.37 -3.36
CA VAL A 168 -25.43 17.72 -2.94
C VAL A 168 -26.95 17.93 -3.12
N GLU A 169 -27.58 18.57 -2.16
CA GLU A 169 -29.01 18.94 -2.21
C GLU A 169 -29.12 20.46 -2.19
N GLU A 170 -29.64 21.03 -1.12
CA GLU A 170 -29.77 22.46 -0.97
C GLU A 170 -28.60 23.05 -0.17
N ILE A 171 -28.02 24.13 -0.68
CA ILE A 171 -26.97 24.89 0.01
C ILE A 171 -27.34 26.35 0.02
N ASN A 172 -27.46 26.95 1.19
CA ASN A 172 -27.81 28.38 1.38
C ASN A 172 -29.08 28.83 0.63
N GLY A 173 -30.09 27.95 0.56
CA GLY A 173 -31.36 28.24 -0.14
C GLY A 173 -31.33 27.99 -1.65
N PHE A 174 -30.24 27.45 -2.19
CA PHE A 174 -30.13 27.09 -3.61
C PHE A 174 -30.19 25.58 -3.79
N ASP A 175 -31.11 25.08 -4.61
CA ASP A 175 -31.18 23.69 -5.01
C ASP A 175 -30.08 23.37 -6.02
N LEU A 176 -29.10 22.56 -5.59
CA LEU A 176 -27.97 22.09 -6.40
C LEU A 176 -28.12 20.63 -6.85
N SER A 177 -29.28 20.00 -6.60
CA SER A 177 -29.52 18.58 -6.85
C SER A 177 -29.24 18.14 -8.30
N LYS A 178 -29.43 19.03 -9.27
CA LYS A 178 -29.10 18.78 -10.69
C LYS A 178 -27.62 18.47 -10.93
N PHE A 179 -26.72 18.93 -10.06
CA PHE A 179 -25.29 18.65 -10.17
C PHE A 179 -24.99 17.16 -9.99
N ASN A 180 -25.81 16.44 -9.24
CA ASN A 180 -25.65 15.00 -9.02
C ASN A 180 -25.75 14.17 -10.31
N SER A 181 -26.36 14.70 -11.37
CA SER A 181 -26.49 14.01 -12.66
C SER A 181 -25.17 13.83 -13.42
N ILE A 182 -24.13 14.55 -13.03
CA ILE A 182 -22.79 14.48 -13.62
C ILE A 182 -21.75 13.80 -12.71
N LEU A 183 -22.19 13.19 -11.61
CA LEU A 183 -21.30 12.42 -10.72
C LEU A 183 -20.73 11.22 -11.45
N GLY A 184 -19.45 10.94 -11.17
CA GLY A 184 -18.82 9.71 -11.63
C GLY A 184 -19.36 8.47 -10.90
N ASN A 185 -19.16 7.31 -11.52
CA ASN A 185 -19.60 6.02 -10.98
C ASN A 185 -18.70 5.48 -9.85
N LYS A 186 -17.66 6.22 -9.46
CA LYS A 186 -16.67 5.79 -8.47
C LYS A 186 -16.30 6.94 -7.55
N PHE A 187 -16.35 6.67 -6.27
CA PHE A 187 -15.89 7.60 -5.24
C PHE A 187 -15.19 6.83 -4.12
N ALA A 188 -14.21 7.45 -3.49
CA ALA A 188 -13.48 6.87 -2.39
C ALA A 188 -14.18 7.20 -1.06
N LEU A 189 -14.43 6.17 -0.26
CA LEU A 189 -14.84 6.34 1.13
C LEU A 189 -13.60 6.33 2.02
N THR A 190 -13.54 7.23 2.99
CA THR A 190 -12.47 7.21 3.99
C THR A 190 -12.74 6.14 5.03
N LEU A 191 -11.68 5.62 5.69
CA LEU A 191 -11.81 4.66 6.80
C LEU A 191 -12.66 5.17 7.97
N LYS A 192 -12.83 6.50 8.09
CA LYS A 192 -13.70 7.14 9.08
C LYS A 192 -15.19 6.97 8.74
N THR A 193 -15.50 6.77 7.47
CA THR A 193 -16.86 6.53 7.01
C THR A 193 -17.21 5.08 7.28
N LYS A 194 -18.02 4.80 8.28
CA LYS A 194 -18.53 3.45 8.54
C LYS A 194 -19.66 3.17 7.57
N PRO A 195 -19.46 2.42 6.48
CA PRO A 195 -20.53 2.19 5.50
C PRO A 195 -21.63 1.33 6.11
N ASN A 196 -22.88 1.65 5.81
CA ASN A 196 -24.00 0.79 6.11
C ASN A 196 -24.00 -0.40 5.14
N LEU A 197 -23.52 -1.56 5.57
CA LEU A 197 -23.46 -2.75 4.73
C LEU A 197 -24.83 -3.41 4.63
N LEU A 198 -25.34 -3.59 3.42
CA LEU A 198 -26.58 -4.32 3.12
C LEU A 198 -26.34 -5.81 2.86
N SER A 199 -25.08 -6.24 2.73
CA SER A 199 -24.73 -7.64 2.54
C SER A 199 -23.57 -8.04 3.43
N LYS A 200 -23.32 -9.36 3.53
CA LYS A 200 -22.02 -9.85 4.01
C LYS A 200 -20.95 -9.48 3.02
N THR A 201 -19.76 -9.17 3.53
CA THR A 201 -18.56 -8.98 2.70
C THR A 201 -18.13 -10.30 2.08
N GLN A 202 -17.83 -10.30 0.79
CA GLN A 202 -17.28 -11.45 0.07
C GLN A 202 -15.91 -11.12 -0.53
N VAL A 203 -15.02 -12.11 -0.58
CA VAL A 203 -13.74 -11.98 -1.28
C VAL A 203 -13.99 -12.11 -2.79
N ALA A 204 -13.77 -11.02 -3.50
CA ALA A 204 -13.83 -11.00 -4.96
C ALA A 204 -12.58 -11.65 -5.57
N PHE A 205 -11.41 -11.23 -5.12
CA PHE A 205 -10.13 -11.76 -5.56
C PHE A 205 -9.19 -11.93 -4.39
N LYS A 206 -8.42 -13.02 -4.41
CA LYS A 206 -7.27 -13.24 -3.56
C LYS A 206 -6.02 -13.25 -4.42
N PHE A 207 -4.99 -12.55 -3.98
CA PHE A 207 -3.69 -12.47 -4.61
C PHE A 207 -2.62 -13.00 -3.67
N GLU A 208 -1.90 -14.02 -4.12
CA GLU A 208 -0.67 -14.47 -3.48
C GLU A 208 0.47 -13.65 -4.09
N LEU A 209 1.17 -12.87 -3.26
CA LEU A 209 2.26 -12.00 -3.71
C LEU A 209 3.61 -12.73 -3.74
N CYS A 210 3.73 -13.80 -2.95
CA CYS A 210 4.89 -14.68 -2.99
C CYS A 210 4.66 -15.76 -4.05
N GLY A 211 5.49 -15.76 -5.10
CA GLY A 211 5.38 -16.71 -6.21
C GLY A 211 5.21 -16.04 -7.57
N LEU A 212 5.16 -16.86 -8.63
CA LEU A 212 5.17 -16.36 -10.02
C LEU A 212 3.79 -16.31 -10.67
N ASN A 213 2.74 -16.65 -9.93
CA ASN A 213 1.39 -16.87 -10.48
C ASN A 213 0.43 -15.72 -10.19
N ILE A 214 0.83 -14.49 -10.48
CA ILE A 214 -0.06 -13.32 -10.39
C ILE A 214 -0.66 -13.09 -11.80
N PRO A 215 -1.97 -13.36 -12.02
CA PRO A 215 -2.56 -13.23 -13.34
C PRO A 215 -2.66 -11.77 -13.78
N HIS A 216 -2.31 -11.47 -15.04
CA HIS A 216 -2.39 -10.12 -15.60
C HIS A 216 -3.83 -9.60 -15.74
N LYS A 217 -4.77 -10.51 -15.93
CA LYS A 217 -6.20 -10.21 -16.00
C LYS A 217 -6.98 -11.32 -15.34
N LYS A 218 -7.94 -10.95 -14.52
CA LYS A 218 -8.85 -11.89 -13.86
C LYS A 218 -10.25 -11.30 -13.84
N GLU A 219 -11.23 -12.08 -14.25
CA GLU A 219 -12.64 -11.73 -14.21
C GLU A 219 -13.40 -12.73 -13.34
N ARG A 220 -14.36 -12.26 -12.59
CA ARG A 220 -15.22 -13.10 -11.75
C ARG A 220 -16.61 -12.51 -11.65
N ILE A 221 -17.62 -13.34 -11.82
CA ILE A 221 -19.00 -12.97 -11.55
C ILE A 221 -19.32 -13.41 -10.12
N LEU A 222 -19.82 -12.49 -9.31
CA LEU A 222 -20.23 -12.73 -7.94
C LEU A 222 -21.67 -12.28 -7.74
N SER A 223 -22.42 -13.05 -6.95
CA SER A 223 -23.75 -12.68 -6.51
C SER A 223 -23.71 -12.28 -5.05
N LEU A 224 -24.10 -11.04 -4.75
CA LEU A 224 -24.27 -10.56 -3.39
C LEU A 224 -25.77 -10.58 -3.03
N LYS A 225 -26.08 -11.16 -1.90
CA LYS A 225 -27.46 -11.18 -1.36
C LYS A 225 -27.57 -10.14 -0.27
N ALA A 226 -28.50 -9.20 -0.43
CA ALA A 226 -28.85 -8.28 0.62
C ALA A 226 -29.45 -9.05 1.83
N ASN A 227 -29.05 -8.69 3.00
CA ASN A 227 -29.54 -9.22 4.29
C ASN A 227 -30.32 -8.20 5.11
N LYS A 228 -30.49 -7.00 4.55
CA LYS A 228 -31.28 -5.88 5.10
C LYS A 228 -31.99 -5.19 3.93
N ASP A 229 -33.15 -4.63 4.22
CA ASP A 229 -33.84 -3.72 3.31
C ASP A 229 -33.10 -2.37 3.29
N GLY A 230 -33.09 -1.73 2.13
CA GLY A 230 -32.48 -0.42 1.98
C GLY A 230 -32.19 -0.06 0.53
N LEU A 231 -31.92 1.21 0.31
CA LEU A 231 -31.46 1.72 -0.97
C LEU A 231 -29.98 1.37 -1.13
N CYS A 232 -29.61 0.73 -2.24
CA CYS A 232 -28.24 0.33 -2.54
C CYS A 232 -27.55 1.39 -3.39
N TYR A 233 -26.41 1.89 -2.94
CA TYR A 233 -25.59 2.89 -3.64
C TYR A 233 -24.31 2.30 -4.26
N GLY A 234 -23.93 1.11 -3.86
CA GLY A 234 -22.74 0.42 -4.38
C GLY A 234 -22.56 -0.98 -3.78
#